data_d16402af071046a2a06979bef7a2bed0
#
_entry.id   d16402af071046a2a06979bef7a2bed0
#
_cell.length_a   1.000
_cell.length_b   1.000
_cell.length_c   1.000
_cell.angle_alpha   90.00
_cell.angle_beta   90.00
_cell.angle_gamma   90.00
#
_symmetry.space_group_name_H-M   'P 1'
#
loop_
_entity.id
_entity.type
_entity.pdbx_description
1 polymer ?
#
loop_
_entity_poly.entity_id
_entity_poly.type
_entity_poly.pdbx_seq_one_letter_code
_entity_poly.pdbx_strand_id
1 'polypeptide(L)'
;MKSLVIMGVSGSGKTTVGKLLAQKTGSRFLDGDDFHPPENVAKMSSGIPLTDHDRQGWLETLATIIHEADDLTIIACSALKASYREILKEAVFIFLH
;
A
#
# COMPACT_ATOMS: atom_id res chain seq x y z
N MET A 1 7.11 13.85 -7.45
CA MET A 1 6.70 12.49 -7.03
C MET A 1 7.31 12.20 -5.67
N LYS A 2 6.45 11.88 -4.71
CA LYS A 2 6.86 11.77 -3.31
C LYS A 2 6.47 10.44 -2.65
N SER A 3 5.88 9.53 -3.42
CA SER A 3 5.46 8.24 -2.86
C SER A 3 5.90 7.10 -3.76
N LEU A 4 6.42 6.06 -3.12
CA LEU A 4 6.86 4.83 -3.76
C LEU A 4 6.03 3.69 -3.17
N VAL A 5 5.30 2.98 -4.01
CA VAL A 5 4.51 1.83 -3.59
C VAL A 5 5.22 0.55 -4.01
N ILE A 6 5.59 -0.26 -3.04
CA ILE A 6 6.23 -1.57 -3.27
C ILE A 6 5.13 -2.62 -3.21
N MET A 7 4.92 -3.30 -4.33
CA MET A 7 3.90 -4.33 -4.46
C MET A 7 4.53 -5.70 -4.55
N GLY A 8 3.80 -6.69 -4.10
CA GLY A 8 4.21 -8.07 -4.19
C GLY A 8 3.31 -8.94 -3.36
N VAL A 9 3.34 -10.24 -3.60
CA VAL A 9 2.57 -11.18 -2.80
C VAL A 9 3.20 -11.33 -1.42
N SER A 10 2.42 -11.87 -0.49
CA SER A 10 2.92 -12.20 0.84
C SER A 10 4.17 -13.08 0.73
N GLY A 11 5.20 -12.75 1.50
CA GLY A 11 6.46 -13.50 1.45
C GLY A 11 7.45 -13.05 0.40
N SER A 12 7.13 -12.03 -0.41
CA SER A 12 8.05 -11.49 -1.43
C SER A 12 9.17 -10.62 -0.86
N GLY A 13 9.09 -10.27 0.43
CA GLY A 13 10.09 -9.43 1.08
C GLY A 13 9.81 -7.93 0.97
N LYS A 14 8.62 -7.53 0.57
CA LYS A 14 8.30 -6.10 0.36
C LYS A 14 8.45 -5.26 1.62
N THR A 15 8.11 -5.79 2.79
CA THR A 15 8.30 -5.09 4.06
C THR A 15 9.77 -4.87 4.37
N THR A 16 10.59 -5.91 4.18
CA THR A 16 12.05 -5.83 4.40
C THR A 16 12.68 -4.81 3.47
N VAL A 17 12.35 -4.88 2.18
CA VAL A 17 12.88 -3.94 1.18
C VAL A 17 12.42 -2.53 1.48
N GLY A 18 11.13 -2.35 1.80
CA GLY A 18 10.56 -1.03 2.09
C GLY A 18 11.22 -0.37 3.30
N LYS A 19 11.40 -1.11 4.38
CA LYS A 19 12.06 -0.58 5.58
C LYS A 19 13.51 -0.23 5.33
N LEU A 20 14.22 -1.04 4.55
CA LEU A 20 15.61 -0.76 4.21
C LEU A 20 15.74 0.51 3.37
N LEU A 21 14.88 0.68 2.37
CA LEU A 21 14.87 1.88 1.55
C LEU A 21 14.53 3.11 2.38
N ALA A 22 13.56 3.00 3.27
CA ALA A 22 13.17 4.11 4.15
C ALA A 22 14.34 4.52 5.05
N GLN A 23 15.06 3.55 5.62
CA GLN A 23 16.23 3.82 6.44
C GLN A 23 17.33 4.52 5.66
N LYS A 24 17.61 4.05 4.44
CA LYS A 24 18.70 4.61 3.62
C LYS A 24 18.38 6.00 3.09
N THR A 25 17.11 6.31 2.87
CA THR A 25 16.70 7.60 2.32
C THR A 25 16.21 8.59 3.38
N GLY A 26 16.09 8.15 4.63
CA GLY A 26 15.50 8.97 5.69
C GLY A 26 14.01 9.21 5.51
N SER A 27 13.32 8.28 4.85
CA SER A 27 11.89 8.40 4.50
C SER A 27 11.00 7.68 5.49
N ARG A 28 9.69 7.99 5.44
CA ARG A 28 8.69 7.20 6.17
C ARG A 28 8.46 5.87 5.49
N PHE A 29 8.22 4.85 6.29
CA PHE A 29 7.71 3.57 5.81
C PHE A 29 6.32 3.32 6.39
N LEU A 30 5.37 2.95 5.53
CA LEU A 30 4.01 2.60 5.92
C LEU A 30 3.65 1.24 5.35
N ASP A 31 2.99 0.41 6.16
CA ASP A 31 2.39 -0.83 5.65
C ASP A 31 0.97 -0.49 5.21
N GLY A 32 0.69 -0.63 3.92
CA GLY A 32 -0.61 -0.28 3.37
C GLY A 32 -1.75 -1.08 3.98
N ASP A 33 -1.49 -2.30 4.43
CA ASP A 33 -2.52 -3.14 5.04
C ASP A 33 -3.01 -2.59 6.40
N ASP A 34 -2.21 -1.73 7.06
CA ASP A 34 -2.62 -1.13 8.33
C ASP A 34 -3.77 -0.12 8.17
N PHE A 35 -4.09 0.26 6.95
CA PHE A 35 -5.09 1.30 6.68
C PHE A 35 -6.45 0.75 6.28
N HIS A 36 -6.66 -0.56 6.40
CA HIS A 36 -7.98 -1.13 6.17
C HIS A 36 -8.95 -0.72 7.27
N PRO A 37 -10.22 -0.40 6.91
CA PRO A 37 -11.24 -0.13 7.93
C PRO A 37 -11.55 -1.39 8.74
N PRO A 38 -12.15 -1.23 9.94
CA PRO A 38 -12.45 -2.39 10.81
C PRO A 38 -13.26 -3.49 10.14
N GLU A 39 -14.19 -3.15 9.25
CA GLU A 39 -14.99 -4.12 8.50
C GLU A 39 -14.11 -5.05 7.65
N ASN A 40 -13.09 -4.47 7.02
CA ASN A 40 -12.17 -5.25 6.19
C ASN A 40 -11.29 -6.14 7.06
N VAL A 41 -10.82 -5.63 8.18
CA VAL A 41 -10.01 -6.40 9.13
C VAL A 41 -10.82 -7.60 9.63
N ALA A 42 -12.09 -7.39 9.98
CA ALA A 42 -12.96 -8.47 10.44
C ALA A 42 -13.16 -9.55 9.38
N LYS A 43 -13.37 -9.17 8.12
CA LYS A 43 -13.50 -10.13 7.01
C LYS A 43 -12.21 -10.91 6.81
N MET A 44 -11.07 -10.23 6.79
CA MET A 44 -9.77 -10.91 6.62
C MET A 44 -9.50 -11.89 7.76
N SER A 45 -9.81 -11.52 9.00
CA SER A 45 -9.63 -12.40 10.15
C SER A 45 -10.54 -13.63 10.10
N SER A 46 -11.69 -13.51 9.45
CA SER A 46 -12.64 -14.61 9.29
C SER A 46 -12.40 -15.43 8.02
N GLY A 47 -11.37 -15.10 7.24
CA GLY A 47 -11.07 -15.79 6.00
C GLY A 47 -12.01 -15.42 4.84
N ILE A 48 -12.75 -14.34 4.97
CA ILE A 48 -13.67 -13.86 3.91
C ILE A 48 -12.89 -12.96 2.95
N PRO A 49 -12.86 -13.27 1.64
CA PRO A 49 -12.16 -12.43 0.67
C PRO A 49 -12.80 -11.03 0.57
N LEU A 50 -11.96 -10.00 0.39
CA LEU A 50 -12.44 -8.65 0.16
C LEU A 50 -12.87 -8.48 -1.28
N THR A 51 -14.00 -7.79 -1.48
CA THR A 51 -14.47 -7.38 -2.81
C THR A 51 -13.84 -6.04 -3.20
N ASP A 52 -14.01 -5.64 -4.45
CA ASP A 52 -13.56 -4.32 -4.91
C ASP A 52 -14.27 -3.21 -4.12
N HIS A 53 -15.55 -3.41 -3.82
CA HIS A 53 -16.32 -2.47 -3.01
C HIS A 53 -15.72 -2.32 -1.60
N ASP A 54 -15.35 -3.43 -0.98
CA ASP A 54 -14.72 -3.44 0.34
C ASP A 54 -13.41 -2.64 0.34
N ARG A 55 -12.67 -2.69 -0.75
CA ARG A 55 -11.35 -2.05 -0.86
C ARG A 55 -11.42 -0.57 -1.24
N GLN A 56 -12.58 -0.08 -1.66
CA GLN A 56 -12.70 1.29 -2.16
C GLN A 56 -12.27 2.33 -1.12
N GLY A 57 -12.76 2.23 0.11
CA GLY A 57 -12.40 3.15 1.19
C GLY A 57 -10.92 3.07 1.56
N TRP A 58 -10.38 1.86 1.56
CA TRP A 58 -8.95 1.63 1.81
C TRP A 58 -8.08 2.30 0.75
N LEU A 59 -8.44 2.14 -0.52
CA LEU A 59 -7.71 2.76 -1.64
C LEU A 59 -7.79 4.29 -1.57
N GLU A 60 -8.95 4.83 -1.22
CA GLU A 60 -9.11 6.27 -1.05
C GLU A 60 -8.22 6.81 0.09
N THR A 61 -8.10 6.06 1.18
CA THR A 61 -7.22 6.44 2.28
C THR A 61 -5.77 6.46 1.81
N LEU A 62 -5.32 5.44 1.08
CA LEU A 62 -3.96 5.40 0.54
C LEU A 62 -3.73 6.54 -0.46
N ALA A 63 -4.71 6.82 -1.32
CA ALA A 63 -4.62 7.91 -2.28
C ALA A 63 -4.46 9.27 -1.58
N THR A 64 -5.17 9.49 -0.49
CA THR A 64 -5.05 10.70 0.32
C THR A 64 -3.65 10.83 0.93
N ILE A 65 -3.12 9.74 1.49
CA ILE A 65 -1.77 9.73 2.05
C ILE A 65 -0.74 10.08 0.97
N ILE A 66 -0.88 9.51 -0.21
CA ILE A 66 0.01 9.77 -1.35
C ILE A 66 -0.08 11.22 -1.79
N HIS A 67 -1.30 11.73 -1.94
CA HIS A 67 -1.54 13.09 -2.40
C HIS A 67 -1.00 14.13 -1.42
N GLU A 68 -1.13 13.90 -0.13
CA GLU A 68 -0.73 14.84 0.92
C GLU A 68 0.73 14.69 1.37
N ALA A 69 1.47 13.72 0.82
CA ALA A 69 2.84 13.50 1.23
C ALA A 69 3.75 14.67 0.84
N ASP A 70 4.40 15.27 1.82
CA ASP A 70 5.37 16.35 1.60
C ASP A 70 6.78 15.81 1.37
N ASP A 71 7.09 14.69 2.01
CA ASP A 71 8.39 14.01 1.89
C ASP A 71 8.20 12.62 1.30
N LEU A 72 9.29 12.02 0.86
CA LEU A 72 9.26 10.66 0.31
C LEU A 72 8.64 9.70 1.32
N THR A 73 7.62 8.99 0.88
CA THR A 73 6.92 7.99 1.68
C THR A 73 6.94 6.67 0.92
N ILE A 74 7.34 5.61 1.61
CA ILE A 74 7.42 4.27 1.04
C ILE A 74 6.28 3.44 1.64
N ILE A 75 5.44 2.88 0.77
CA ILE A 75 4.26 2.12 1.18
C ILE A 75 4.38 0.70 0.62
N ALA A 76 4.29 -0.29 1.49
CA ALA A 76 4.22 -1.69 1.08
C ALA A 76 2.76 -2.10 0.96
N CYS A 77 2.39 -2.71 -0.16
CA CYS A 77 1.03 -3.18 -0.42
C CYS A 77 1.05 -4.57 -1.02
N SER A 78 -0.04 -5.30 -0.83
CA SER A 78 -0.28 -6.54 -1.57
C SER A 78 -0.42 -6.23 -3.05
N ALA A 79 -0.33 -7.25 -3.90
CA ALA A 79 -0.46 -7.07 -5.34
C ALA A 79 -1.78 -6.35 -5.67
N LEU A 80 -1.70 -5.32 -6.50
CA LEU A 80 -2.82 -4.47 -6.84
C LEU A 80 -3.24 -4.68 -8.29
N LYS A 81 -4.55 -4.72 -8.53
CA LYS A 81 -5.10 -4.71 -9.88
C LYS A 81 -4.76 -3.39 -10.58
N ALA A 82 -4.74 -3.41 -11.92
CA ALA A 82 -4.51 -2.19 -12.71
C ALA A 82 -5.48 -1.06 -12.34
N SER A 83 -6.76 -1.40 -12.09
CA SER A 83 -7.76 -0.41 -11.69
C SER A 83 -7.43 0.24 -10.34
N TYR A 84 -6.84 -0.50 -9.42
CA TYR A 84 -6.42 0.05 -8.13
C TYR A 84 -5.22 0.99 -8.30
N ARG A 85 -4.27 0.62 -9.15
CA ARG A 85 -3.10 1.47 -9.44
C ARG A 85 -3.51 2.79 -10.07
N GLU A 86 -4.59 2.79 -10.85
CA GLU A 86 -5.12 4.03 -11.42
C GLU A 86 -5.60 4.99 -10.34
N ILE A 87 -6.19 4.47 -9.26
CA ILE A 87 -6.61 5.29 -8.11
C ILE A 87 -5.39 5.89 -7.41
N LEU A 88 -4.28 5.16 -7.38
CA LEU A 88 -3.04 5.57 -6.70
C LEU A 88 -2.00 6.14 -7.67
N LYS A 89 -2.42 6.70 -8.78
CA LYS A 89 -1.56 7.05 -9.92
C LYS A 89 -0.47 8.08 -9.62
N GLU A 90 -0.58 8.83 -8.52
CA GLU A 90 0.45 9.80 -8.14
C GLU A 90 1.72 9.15 -7.58
N ALA A 91 1.68 7.85 -7.28
CA ALA A 91 2.84 7.11 -6.78
C ALA A 91 3.59 6.42 -7.91
N VAL A 92 4.86 6.11 -7.66
CA VAL A 92 5.63 5.21 -8.51
C VAL A 92 5.53 3.81 -7.92
N PHE A 93 5.37 2.82 -8.76
CA PHE A 93 5.16 1.43 -8.35
C PHE A 93 6.38 0.57 -8.65
N ILE A 94 6.75 -0.27 -7.68
CA ILE A 94 7.80 -1.27 -7.84
C ILE A 94 7.18 -2.63 -7.52
N PHE A 95 7.40 -3.59 -8.40
CA PHE A 95 6.93 -4.96 -8.21
C PHE A 95 8.07 -5.84 -7.73
N LEU A 96 7.84 -6.60 -6.66
CA LEU A 96 8.76 -7.64 -6.19
C LEU A 96 8.20 -9.01 -6.60
N HIS A 97 9.07 -9.82 -7.14
CA HIS A 97 8.74 -11.17 -7.61
C HIS A 97 9.22 -12.24 -6.67
#